data_da1a177baa8088b11ed273e609bfd7a5
#
_entry.id   da1a177baa8088b11ed273e609bfd7a5
#
_cell.length_a   1.000
_cell.length_b   1.000
_cell.length_c   1.000
_cell.angle_alpha   90.00
_cell.angle_beta   90.00
_cell.angle_gamma   90.00
#
_symmetry.space_group_name_H-M   'P 1'
#
loop_
_entity.id
_entity.type
_entity.pdbx_description
1 polymer ?
#
loop_
_entity_poly.entity_id
_entity_poly.type
_entity_poly.pdbx_seq_one_letter_code
_entity_poly.pdbx_strand_id
1 'polypeptide(L)'
;MVIRWRAALAATLIGFGASSAWAQETVESVRVERSELQETVRLDGVIEAVQQSTVSAQTSGTVVRLPFDVDDSVPAGALIVQLEDSEQQSRVAQAQAALSEARSGLQDARQQFERIEAVHERGLVSRQEYDQAKNSLDGAGARVERAEAALAEARQQLEYTRIEAPYGGIVTERHVELGESVSPGQPLLSGLTLEQLRVAVNLPQRYADLARTERKALVTLTDGRVLETGEMTFYPYADPATHTFRLRMRLNEPDGSLFPGMLVKVSVPVASREAMWIPAQSLIHRSELRGVFVLDDQQQPRLRQIRTGVERNGRIEVLAGLDEGERIVSNPRILVGSDRLTLSEGETDRE
;
A
#
# COMPACT_ATOMS: atom_id res chain seq x y z
N MET A 1 -77.11 -35.70 -54.58
CA MET A 1 -78.16 -34.70 -54.80
C MET A 1 -77.39 -33.37 -55.01
N VAL A 2 -76.97 -33.09 -56.26
CA VAL A 2 -77.56 -32.11 -57.23
C VAL A 2 -77.56 -30.70 -56.54
N ILE A 3 -76.80 -29.78 -57.03
CA ILE A 3 -76.97 -28.68 -57.99
C ILE A 3 -75.80 -27.68 -57.82
N ARG A 4 -74.91 -27.52 -58.74
CA ARG A 4 -74.71 -26.63 -59.90
C ARG A 4 -75.24 -25.20 -59.71
N TRP A 5 -74.34 -24.15 -59.86
CA TRP A 5 -74.39 -23.07 -60.88
C TRP A 5 -73.25 -22.04 -60.63
N ARG A 6 -72.31 -21.85 -61.52
CA ARG A 6 -72.10 -20.91 -62.64
C ARG A 6 -71.87 -19.47 -62.26
N ALA A 7 -70.61 -19.05 -62.43
CA ALA A 7 -70.06 -18.05 -63.38
C ALA A 7 -70.26 -16.55 -63.01
N ALA A 8 -69.17 -15.81 -62.92
CA ALA A 8 -68.93 -14.59 -63.70
C ALA A 8 -67.47 -14.10 -63.48
N LEU A 9 -66.78 -13.87 -64.63
CA LEU A 9 -65.51 -13.16 -64.76
C LEU A 9 -65.69 -11.69 -64.41
N ALA A 10 -64.72 -11.14 -63.67
CA ALA A 10 -64.33 -9.73 -63.70
C ALA A 10 -62.81 -9.60 -63.50
N ALA A 11 -62.18 -9.32 -64.63
CA ALA A 11 -60.78 -8.99 -64.69
C ALA A 11 -60.57 -7.57 -64.14
N THR A 12 -59.82 -7.43 -63.01
CA THR A 12 -59.33 -6.13 -62.56
C THR A 12 -57.80 -6.19 -62.51
N LEU A 13 -57.17 -5.51 -63.45
CA LEU A 13 -55.76 -5.21 -63.49
C LEU A 13 -55.45 -4.28 -62.30
N ILE A 14 -54.77 -4.79 -61.29
CA ILE A 14 -54.14 -3.96 -60.26
C ILE A 14 -52.63 -3.94 -60.55
N GLY A 15 -52.18 -2.77 -60.98
CA GLY A 15 -50.74 -2.50 -61.17
C GLY A 15 -49.98 -2.65 -59.92
N PHE A 16 -49.01 -3.55 -59.92
CA PHE A 16 -48.03 -3.70 -58.87
C PHE A 16 -46.96 -2.59 -59.01
N GLY A 17 -47.21 -1.46 -58.37
CA GLY A 17 -46.17 -0.45 -58.13
C GLY A 17 -45.18 -0.99 -57.13
N ALA A 18 -44.06 -1.52 -57.57
CA ALA A 18 -42.94 -1.86 -56.75
C ALA A 18 -42.33 -0.58 -56.21
N SER A 19 -42.79 -0.14 -55.05
CA SER A 19 -42.07 0.85 -54.21
C SER A 19 -40.82 0.18 -53.67
N SER A 20 -39.69 0.39 -54.34
CA SER A 20 -38.36 0.10 -53.74
C SER A 20 -38.17 0.99 -52.54
N ALA A 21 -38.58 0.49 -51.36
CA ALA A 21 -38.16 1.05 -50.06
C ALA A 21 -36.65 0.86 -49.98
N TRP A 22 -35.93 1.92 -50.24
CA TRP A 22 -34.49 2.01 -49.93
C TRP A 22 -34.39 1.92 -48.42
N ALA A 23 -33.92 0.79 -47.91
CA ALA A 23 -33.51 0.64 -46.52
C ALA A 23 -32.36 1.64 -46.33
N GLN A 24 -32.63 2.78 -45.71
CA GLN A 24 -31.61 3.65 -45.16
C GLN A 24 -30.94 2.85 -44.06
N GLU A 25 -29.77 2.30 -44.35
CA GLU A 25 -28.88 1.71 -43.36
C GLU A 25 -28.51 2.82 -42.37
N THR A 26 -29.14 2.81 -41.20
CA THR A 26 -28.89 3.79 -40.15
C THR A 26 -27.47 3.61 -39.67
N VAL A 27 -26.60 4.52 -40.06
CA VAL A 27 -25.21 4.54 -39.62
C VAL A 27 -25.18 4.88 -38.15
N GLU A 28 -24.76 3.94 -37.34
CA GLU A 28 -24.58 4.16 -35.89
C GLU A 28 -23.56 5.28 -35.65
N SER A 29 -23.97 6.28 -34.89
CA SER A 29 -23.15 7.47 -34.64
C SER A 29 -22.90 7.66 -33.15
N VAL A 30 -21.71 8.17 -32.81
CA VAL A 30 -21.31 8.53 -31.46
C VAL A 30 -21.00 10.01 -31.43
N ARG A 31 -21.40 10.69 -30.36
CA ARG A 31 -21.06 12.09 -30.13
C ARG A 31 -19.65 12.21 -29.56
N VAL A 32 -18.92 13.19 -30.04
CA VAL A 32 -17.60 13.54 -29.50
C VAL A 32 -17.79 14.25 -28.15
N GLU A 33 -17.24 13.68 -27.10
CA GLU A 33 -17.35 14.18 -25.75
C GLU A 33 -15.98 14.54 -25.18
N ARG A 34 -15.96 15.55 -24.33
CA ARG A 34 -14.78 15.84 -23.51
C ARG A 34 -14.89 15.10 -22.19
N SER A 35 -13.78 14.56 -21.77
CA SER A 35 -13.63 14.06 -20.41
C SER A 35 -12.23 14.30 -19.90
N GLU A 36 -12.10 14.26 -18.59
CA GLU A 36 -10.84 14.48 -17.90
C GLU A 36 -9.81 13.38 -18.26
N LEU A 37 -8.64 13.78 -18.69
CA LEU A 37 -7.48 12.93 -18.89
C LEU A 37 -6.48 13.18 -17.79
N GLN A 38 -6.29 12.20 -16.92
CA GLN A 38 -5.19 12.20 -15.96
C GLN A 38 -3.89 11.76 -16.67
N GLU A 39 -2.93 12.65 -16.72
CA GLU A 39 -1.58 12.33 -17.15
C GLU A 39 -0.82 11.68 -16.00
N THR A 40 -0.16 10.58 -16.28
CA THR A 40 0.63 9.84 -15.29
C THR A 40 2.09 9.78 -15.70
N VAL A 41 2.98 9.93 -14.74
CA VAL A 41 4.40 9.63 -14.92
C VAL A 41 4.69 8.23 -14.39
N ARG A 42 5.47 7.45 -15.16
CA ARG A 42 5.98 6.15 -14.73
C ARG A 42 7.36 6.31 -14.14
N LEU A 43 7.52 5.85 -12.92
CA LEU A 43 8.75 5.94 -12.15
C LEU A 43 9.17 4.56 -11.68
N ASP A 44 10.45 4.38 -11.44
CA ASP A 44 10.98 3.18 -10.79
C ASP A 44 10.79 3.30 -9.28
N GLY A 45 10.16 2.30 -8.70
CA GLY A 45 9.98 2.15 -7.26
C GLY A 45 10.63 0.87 -6.75
N VAL A 46 10.92 0.84 -5.45
CA VAL A 46 11.46 -0.33 -4.77
C VAL A 46 10.51 -0.73 -3.66
N ILE A 47 10.26 -2.04 -3.53
CA ILE A 47 9.49 -2.58 -2.42
C ILE A 47 10.36 -2.54 -1.17
N GLU A 48 9.84 -2.01 -0.07
CA GLU A 48 10.46 -1.97 1.25
C GLU A 48 9.55 -2.68 2.27
N ALA A 49 10.14 -3.36 3.24
CA ALA A 49 9.40 -3.77 4.44
C ALA A 49 9.05 -2.53 5.28
N VAL A 50 7.87 -2.54 5.92
CA VAL A 50 7.50 -1.47 6.86
C VAL A 50 8.32 -1.55 8.12
N GLN A 51 8.59 -2.79 8.60
CA GLN A 51 9.41 -3.06 9.77
C GLN A 51 10.64 -3.87 9.34
N GLN A 52 11.80 -3.31 9.60
CA GLN A 52 13.11 -3.93 9.43
C GLN A 52 14.00 -3.43 10.56
N SER A 53 14.63 -4.33 11.28
CA SER A 53 15.52 -3.98 12.39
C SER A 53 16.62 -4.99 12.59
N THR A 54 17.71 -4.51 13.21
CA THR A 54 18.78 -5.36 13.72
C THR A 54 18.65 -5.38 15.24
N VAL A 55 18.49 -6.56 15.80
CA VAL A 55 18.46 -6.78 17.23
C VAL A 55 19.90 -6.91 17.75
N SER A 56 20.23 -6.16 18.80
CA SER A 56 21.57 -6.12 19.39
C SER A 56 21.55 -6.60 20.84
N ALA A 57 22.69 -7.10 21.33
CA ALA A 57 22.86 -7.50 22.70
C ALA A 57 22.70 -6.30 23.66
N GLN A 58 22.02 -6.51 24.80
CA GLN A 58 21.83 -5.50 25.85
C GLN A 58 22.79 -5.74 27.04
N THR A 59 23.36 -6.95 27.13
CA THR A 59 24.34 -7.34 28.15
C THR A 59 25.46 -8.16 27.50
N SER A 60 26.57 -8.30 28.19
CA SER A 60 27.65 -9.18 27.77
C SER A 60 27.35 -10.64 28.19
N GLY A 61 27.81 -11.58 27.39
CA GLY A 61 27.70 -13.01 27.65
C GLY A 61 28.11 -13.85 26.45
N THR A 62 28.15 -15.18 26.63
CA THR A 62 28.42 -16.13 25.55
C THR A 62 27.11 -16.65 25.00
N VAL A 63 26.99 -16.77 23.69
CA VAL A 63 25.80 -17.31 23.02
C VAL A 63 25.71 -18.82 23.26
N VAL A 64 24.67 -19.26 23.97
CA VAL A 64 24.42 -20.69 24.24
C VAL A 64 23.31 -21.30 23.44
N ARG A 65 22.41 -20.46 22.86
CA ARG A 65 21.35 -20.92 21.94
C ARG A 65 21.11 -19.89 20.84
N LEU A 66 20.99 -20.38 19.62
CA LEU A 66 20.69 -19.60 18.42
C LEU A 66 19.76 -20.48 17.54
N PRO A 67 18.45 -20.48 17.82
CA PRO A 67 17.52 -21.43 17.21
C PRO A 67 17.14 -21.15 15.77
N PHE A 68 17.42 -19.94 15.26
CA PHE A 68 17.04 -19.51 13.91
C PHE A 68 18.26 -19.14 13.07
N ASP A 69 18.20 -19.47 11.79
CA ASP A 69 19.20 -19.09 10.80
C ASP A 69 18.61 -18.14 9.74
N VAL A 70 19.41 -17.70 8.78
CA VAL A 70 18.97 -16.86 7.66
C VAL A 70 17.88 -17.61 6.87
N ASP A 71 16.85 -16.86 6.44
CA ASP A 71 15.65 -17.34 5.76
C ASP A 71 14.59 -18.02 6.67
N ASP A 72 14.88 -18.20 7.96
CA ASP A 72 13.91 -18.77 8.90
C ASP A 72 12.81 -17.75 9.26
N SER A 73 11.58 -18.25 9.33
CA SER A 73 10.43 -17.47 9.83
C SER A 73 10.39 -17.50 11.35
N VAL A 74 10.37 -16.32 11.95
CA VAL A 74 10.39 -16.10 13.41
C VAL A 74 9.08 -15.48 13.84
N PRO A 75 8.31 -16.09 14.75
CA PRO A 75 7.13 -15.46 15.36
C PRO A 75 7.53 -14.30 16.29
N ALA A 76 6.64 -13.33 16.46
CA ALA A 76 6.82 -12.29 17.47
C ALA A 76 6.96 -12.89 18.88
N GLY A 77 7.90 -12.37 19.69
CA GLY A 77 8.19 -12.87 21.03
C GLY A 77 8.93 -14.20 21.10
N ALA A 78 9.33 -14.78 19.95
CA ALA A 78 10.15 -15.99 19.97
C ALA A 78 11.57 -15.69 20.44
N LEU A 79 12.16 -16.61 21.22
CA LEU A 79 13.55 -16.53 21.64
C LEU A 79 14.48 -16.68 20.43
N ILE A 80 15.22 -15.64 20.08
CA ILE A 80 16.14 -15.62 18.92
C ILE A 80 17.60 -15.85 19.33
N VAL A 81 18.01 -15.36 20.47
CA VAL A 81 19.35 -15.61 21.04
C VAL A 81 19.23 -15.78 22.54
N GLN A 82 19.96 -16.73 23.10
CA GLN A 82 20.14 -16.86 24.54
C GLN A 82 21.62 -16.78 24.89
N LEU A 83 21.93 -15.91 25.81
CA LEU A 83 23.26 -15.82 26.41
C LEU A 83 23.35 -16.72 27.64
N GLU A 84 24.58 -17.09 28.04
CA GLU A 84 24.86 -17.76 29.30
C GLU A 84 24.36 -16.88 30.46
N ASP A 85 23.53 -17.44 31.35
CA ASP A 85 22.77 -16.69 32.35
C ASP A 85 23.02 -17.17 33.80
N SER A 86 23.95 -18.09 34.02
CA SER A 86 24.24 -18.69 35.36
C SER A 86 24.56 -17.65 36.41
N GLU A 87 25.33 -16.62 36.06
CA GLU A 87 25.70 -15.52 36.98
C GLU A 87 24.47 -14.67 37.32
N GLN A 88 23.65 -14.32 36.32
CA GLN A 88 22.43 -13.51 36.48
C GLN A 88 21.40 -14.23 37.33
N GLN A 89 21.21 -15.55 37.10
CA GLN A 89 20.33 -16.38 37.93
C GLN A 89 20.81 -16.38 39.42
N SER A 90 22.11 -16.49 39.66
CA SER A 90 22.69 -16.43 41.02
C SER A 90 22.43 -15.09 41.68
N ARG A 91 22.56 -13.97 40.93
CA ARG A 91 22.26 -12.62 41.43
C ARG A 91 20.77 -12.45 41.77
N VAL A 92 19.87 -12.99 40.96
CA VAL A 92 18.42 -12.97 41.27
C VAL A 92 18.14 -13.76 42.55
N ALA A 93 18.73 -14.94 42.71
CA ALA A 93 18.57 -15.75 43.92
C ALA A 93 19.09 -15.00 45.18
N GLN A 94 20.22 -14.33 45.10
CA GLN A 94 20.78 -13.52 46.19
C GLN A 94 19.87 -12.34 46.55
N ALA A 95 19.39 -11.58 45.54
CA ALA A 95 18.48 -10.47 45.77
C ALA A 95 17.14 -10.90 46.34
N GLN A 96 16.63 -12.07 45.93
CA GLN A 96 15.41 -12.66 46.48
C GLN A 96 15.57 -13.05 47.93
N ALA A 97 16.73 -13.58 48.34
CA ALA A 97 17.03 -13.91 49.72
C ALA A 97 17.12 -12.63 50.61
N ALA A 98 17.79 -11.57 50.12
CA ALA A 98 17.85 -10.28 50.77
C ALA A 98 16.47 -9.60 50.97
N LEU A 99 15.58 -9.74 49.97
CA LEU A 99 14.20 -9.27 50.10
C LEU A 99 13.43 -10.06 51.17
N SER A 100 13.63 -11.35 51.26
CA SER A 100 13.00 -12.22 52.27
C SER A 100 13.46 -11.81 53.69
N GLU A 101 14.76 -11.55 53.88
CA GLU A 101 15.32 -11.06 55.13
C GLU A 101 14.72 -9.69 55.52
N ALA A 102 14.69 -8.73 54.58
CA ALA A 102 14.14 -7.40 54.81
C ALA A 102 12.64 -7.46 55.19
N ARG A 103 11.87 -8.34 54.57
CA ARG A 103 10.45 -8.53 54.92
C ARG A 103 10.25 -9.12 56.29
N SER A 104 11.09 -10.07 56.71
CA SER A 104 11.05 -10.60 58.06
C SER A 104 11.38 -9.51 59.09
N GLY A 105 12.41 -8.68 58.83
CA GLY A 105 12.75 -7.54 59.67
C GLY A 105 11.66 -6.48 59.76
N LEU A 106 10.91 -6.24 58.69
CA LEU A 106 9.74 -5.36 58.71
C LEU A 106 8.61 -5.92 59.56
N GLN A 107 8.34 -7.23 59.48
CA GLN A 107 7.36 -7.90 60.29
C GLN A 107 7.69 -7.79 61.77
N ASP A 108 8.96 -7.99 62.16
CA ASP A 108 9.42 -7.86 63.55
C ASP A 108 9.26 -6.42 64.07
N ALA A 109 9.71 -5.45 63.24
CA ALA A 109 9.58 -4.02 63.60
C ALA A 109 8.08 -3.62 63.72
N ARG A 110 7.22 -4.12 62.87
CA ARG A 110 5.79 -3.86 62.90
C ARG A 110 5.17 -4.41 64.20
N GLN A 111 5.44 -5.68 64.54
CA GLN A 111 4.94 -6.28 65.79
C GLN A 111 5.46 -5.52 67.01
N GLN A 112 6.70 -5.05 67.02
CA GLN A 112 7.25 -4.26 68.09
C GLN A 112 6.56 -2.89 68.18
N PHE A 113 6.33 -2.21 67.06
CA PHE A 113 5.62 -0.94 67.03
C PHE A 113 4.17 -1.09 67.57
N GLU A 114 3.42 -2.08 67.07
CA GLU A 114 2.04 -2.37 67.56
C GLU A 114 1.99 -2.61 69.08
N ARG A 115 2.97 -3.31 69.68
CA ARG A 115 3.07 -3.49 71.12
C ARG A 115 3.33 -2.17 71.88
N ILE A 116 4.26 -1.34 71.40
CA ILE A 116 4.58 -0.06 72.03
C ILE A 116 3.43 0.93 71.87
N GLU A 117 2.78 0.97 70.71
CA GLU A 117 1.60 1.81 70.45
C GLU A 117 0.48 1.52 71.42
N ALA A 118 0.11 0.23 71.61
CA ALA A 118 -0.94 -0.19 72.55
C ALA A 118 -0.65 0.16 74.02
N VAL A 119 0.65 0.22 74.43
CA VAL A 119 1.09 0.63 75.77
C VAL A 119 1.16 2.14 75.89
N HIS A 120 1.53 2.85 74.79
CA HIS A 120 1.58 4.31 74.75
C HIS A 120 0.20 4.95 74.90
N GLU A 121 -0.82 4.38 74.24
CA GLU A 121 -2.26 4.77 74.37
C GLU A 121 -2.75 4.72 75.80
N ARG A 122 -2.18 3.83 76.64
CA ARG A 122 -2.46 3.71 78.09
C ARG A 122 -1.63 4.63 78.97
N GLY A 123 -0.73 5.45 78.36
CA GLY A 123 0.13 6.36 79.03
C GLY A 123 1.32 5.72 79.86
N LEU A 124 1.69 4.46 79.52
CA LEU A 124 2.66 3.65 80.25
C LEU A 124 4.06 3.63 79.67
N VAL A 125 4.27 4.23 78.46
CA VAL A 125 5.59 4.40 77.83
C VAL A 125 5.83 5.87 77.49
N SER A 126 7.11 6.25 77.31
CA SER A 126 7.50 7.60 76.94
C SER A 126 7.25 7.86 75.47
N ARG A 127 7.09 9.16 75.11
CA ARG A 127 6.99 9.57 73.73
C ARG A 127 8.25 9.21 72.90
N GLN A 128 9.41 9.28 73.59
CA GLN A 128 10.69 8.91 72.99
C GLN A 128 10.69 7.42 72.50
N GLU A 129 10.20 6.51 73.38
CA GLU A 129 10.09 5.06 73.01
C GLU A 129 9.12 4.82 71.86
N TYR A 130 7.98 5.54 71.82
CA TYR A 130 7.06 5.49 70.72
C TYR A 130 7.70 5.95 69.42
N ASP A 131 8.33 7.16 69.41
CA ASP A 131 9.00 7.72 68.24
C ASP A 131 10.16 6.83 67.76
N GLN A 132 10.89 6.17 68.65
CA GLN A 132 11.96 5.23 68.32
C GLN A 132 11.40 3.94 67.64
N ALA A 133 10.29 3.39 68.14
CA ALA A 133 9.67 2.22 67.56
C ALA A 133 9.12 2.54 66.14
N LYS A 134 8.49 3.72 66.00
CA LYS A 134 8.02 4.23 64.72
C LYS A 134 9.16 4.40 63.72
N ASN A 135 10.25 5.06 64.09
CA ASN A 135 11.42 5.23 63.23
C ASN A 135 12.03 3.87 62.82
N SER A 136 12.00 2.87 63.73
CA SER A 136 12.46 1.52 63.46
C SER A 136 11.59 0.82 62.38
N LEU A 137 10.25 0.98 62.49
CA LEU A 137 9.28 0.48 61.49
C LEU A 137 9.48 1.15 60.12
N ASP A 138 9.55 2.49 60.12
CA ASP A 138 9.78 3.25 58.89
C ASP A 138 11.12 2.86 58.23
N GLY A 139 12.18 2.71 59.03
CA GLY A 139 13.50 2.25 58.57
C GLY A 139 13.50 0.81 58.06
N ALA A 140 12.66 -0.08 58.63
CA ALA A 140 12.48 -1.44 58.11
C ALA A 140 11.71 -1.43 56.80
N GLY A 141 10.68 -0.58 56.67
CA GLY A 141 9.96 -0.36 55.39
C GLY A 141 10.91 0.06 54.28
N ALA A 142 11.75 1.07 54.56
CA ALA A 142 12.73 1.54 53.55
C ALA A 142 13.77 0.47 53.15
N ARG A 143 14.07 -0.49 54.04
CA ARG A 143 14.92 -1.65 53.68
C ARG A 143 14.24 -2.60 52.72
N VAL A 144 12.94 -2.87 52.88
CA VAL A 144 12.15 -3.68 51.97
C VAL A 144 12.08 -3.05 50.58
N GLU A 145 11.76 -1.76 50.49
CA GLU A 145 11.73 -1.03 49.23
C GLU A 145 13.07 -1.10 48.46
N ARG A 146 14.17 -0.95 49.17
CA ARG A 146 15.53 -1.06 48.61
C ARG A 146 15.82 -2.48 48.11
N ALA A 147 15.41 -3.51 48.87
CA ALA A 147 15.60 -4.90 48.45
C ALA A 147 14.69 -5.29 47.26
N GLU A 148 13.48 -4.73 47.18
CA GLU A 148 12.59 -4.89 46.02
C GLU A 148 13.19 -4.28 44.75
N ALA A 149 13.74 -3.08 44.85
CA ALA A 149 14.43 -2.42 43.73
C ALA A 149 15.67 -3.22 43.28
N ALA A 150 16.46 -3.76 44.19
CA ALA A 150 17.62 -4.60 43.85
C ALA A 150 17.20 -5.91 43.17
N LEU A 151 16.10 -6.52 43.61
CA LEU A 151 15.55 -7.71 42.95
C LEU A 151 15.05 -7.38 41.54
N ALA A 152 14.36 -6.26 41.36
CA ALA A 152 13.90 -5.82 40.05
C ALA A 152 15.05 -5.61 39.07
N GLU A 153 16.14 -4.96 39.52
CA GLU A 153 17.36 -4.78 38.74
C GLU A 153 17.99 -6.13 38.36
N ALA A 154 18.14 -7.06 39.29
CA ALA A 154 18.72 -8.39 39.01
C ALA A 154 17.90 -9.17 38.02
N ARG A 155 16.55 -9.08 38.08
CA ARG A 155 15.65 -9.71 37.12
C ARG A 155 15.79 -9.09 35.73
N GLN A 156 15.90 -7.78 35.63
CA GLN A 156 16.09 -7.10 34.35
C GLN A 156 17.40 -7.52 33.67
N GLN A 157 18.49 -7.68 34.47
CA GLN A 157 19.76 -8.18 33.94
C GLN A 157 19.66 -9.63 33.45
N LEU A 158 18.85 -10.46 34.08
CA LEU A 158 18.59 -11.82 33.64
C LEU A 158 17.73 -11.81 32.36
N GLU A 159 16.74 -10.94 32.26
CA GLU A 159 15.92 -10.78 31.07
C GLU A 159 16.75 -10.39 29.83
N TYR A 160 17.76 -9.54 29.99
CA TYR A 160 18.67 -9.16 28.91
C TYR A 160 19.51 -10.31 28.34
N THR A 161 19.58 -11.46 29.02
CA THR A 161 20.24 -12.66 28.47
C THR A 161 19.36 -13.44 27.53
N ARG A 162 18.06 -13.15 27.49
CA ARG A 162 17.04 -13.77 26.65
C ARG A 162 16.55 -12.77 25.62
N ILE A 163 17.10 -12.85 24.43
CA ILE A 163 16.79 -11.91 23.36
C ILE A 163 15.64 -12.47 22.53
N GLU A 164 14.52 -11.75 22.47
CA GLU A 164 13.31 -12.14 21.77
C GLU A 164 13.06 -11.27 20.54
N ALA A 165 12.34 -11.82 19.56
CA ALA A 165 11.96 -11.12 18.34
C ALA A 165 10.90 -10.04 18.66
N PRO A 166 11.15 -8.75 18.32
CA PRO A 166 10.22 -7.67 18.62
C PRO A 166 8.94 -7.71 17.77
N TYR A 167 8.97 -8.42 16.64
CA TYR A 167 7.85 -8.66 15.72
C TYR A 167 8.07 -9.95 14.93
N GLY A 168 7.01 -10.48 14.32
CA GLY A 168 7.10 -11.64 13.43
C GLY A 168 7.71 -11.27 12.08
N GLY A 169 8.58 -12.13 11.53
CA GLY A 169 9.24 -11.86 10.27
C GLY A 169 10.20 -12.95 9.83
N ILE A 170 11.09 -12.61 8.91
CA ILE A 170 12.13 -13.48 8.39
C ILE A 170 13.50 -12.93 8.76
N VAL A 171 14.42 -13.82 9.16
CA VAL A 171 15.82 -13.47 9.41
C VAL A 171 16.52 -13.18 8.08
N THR A 172 17.10 -11.99 7.95
CA THR A 172 17.85 -11.60 6.74
C THR A 172 19.34 -11.74 6.88
N GLU A 173 19.85 -11.59 8.10
CA GLU A 173 21.30 -11.66 8.37
C GLU A 173 21.56 -12.11 9.80
N ARG A 174 22.57 -12.92 9.97
CA ARG A 174 23.07 -13.40 11.24
C ARG A 174 24.47 -12.81 11.48
N HIS A 175 24.64 -12.11 12.60
CA HIS A 175 25.88 -11.38 12.94
C HIS A 175 26.69 -12.06 14.04
N VAL A 176 26.22 -13.20 14.56
CA VAL A 176 26.82 -13.88 15.71
C VAL A 176 26.72 -15.40 15.53
N GLU A 177 27.69 -16.11 16.10
CA GLU A 177 27.75 -17.57 16.08
C GLU A 177 27.53 -18.18 17.47
N LEU A 178 27.13 -19.46 17.50
CA LEU A 178 27.03 -20.24 18.74
C LEU A 178 28.40 -20.36 19.41
N GLY A 179 28.46 -20.03 20.71
CA GLY A 179 29.71 -20.04 21.47
C GLY A 179 30.51 -18.74 21.38
N GLU A 180 30.06 -17.76 20.60
CA GLU A 180 30.70 -16.44 20.52
C GLU A 180 30.36 -15.60 21.75
N SER A 181 31.32 -14.80 22.20
CA SER A 181 31.11 -13.81 23.28
C SER A 181 30.69 -12.47 22.70
N VAL A 182 29.60 -11.89 23.22
CA VAL A 182 29.04 -10.64 22.77
C VAL A 182 29.12 -9.55 23.85
N SER A 183 29.08 -8.30 23.40
CA SER A 183 29.09 -7.10 24.25
C SER A 183 27.83 -6.25 23.98
N PRO A 184 27.41 -5.38 24.94
CA PRO A 184 26.28 -4.48 24.74
C PRO A 184 26.43 -3.63 23.48
N GLY A 185 25.35 -3.57 22.65
CA GLY A 185 25.32 -2.88 21.37
C GLY A 185 25.79 -3.70 20.17
N GLN A 186 26.39 -4.89 20.37
CA GLN A 186 26.81 -5.77 19.28
C GLN A 186 25.57 -6.31 18.55
N PRO A 187 25.48 -6.19 17.19
CA PRO A 187 24.42 -6.82 16.39
C PRO A 187 24.38 -8.32 16.57
N LEU A 188 23.19 -8.89 16.65
CA LEU A 188 22.97 -10.35 16.76
C LEU A 188 22.27 -10.90 15.53
N LEU A 189 21.06 -10.42 15.23
CA LEU A 189 20.24 -10.84 14.10
C LEU A 189 19.57 -9.64 13.46
N SER A 190 19.52 -9.61 12.14
CA SER A 190 18.70 -8.67 11.36
C SER A 190 17.49 -9.42 10.80
N GLY A 191 16.35 -8.78 10.81
CA GLY A 191 15.12 -9.34 10.27
C GLY A 191 14.16 -8.28 9.75
N LEU A 192 13.19 -8.70 8.95
CA LEU A 192 12.13 -7.87 8.41
C LEU A 192 10.80 -8.61 8.38
N THR A 193 9.69 -7.85 8.40
CA THR A 193 8.35 -8.41 8.20
C THR A 193 7.98 -8.43 6.73
N LEU A 194 7.31 -9.52 6.29
CA LEU A 194 6.68 -9.60 4.96
C LEU A 194 5.18 -9.30 4.99
N GLU A 195 4.58 -9.16 6.17
CA GLU A 195 3.14 -8.90 6.31
C GLU A 195 2.76 -7.49 5.87
N GLN A 196 3.68 -6.53 6.01
CA GLN A 196 3.45 -5.15 5.66
C GLN A 196 4.56 -4.65 4.75
N LEU A 197 4.21 -4.51 3.49
CA LEU A 197 5.11 -3.99 2.47
C LEU A 197 4.66 -2.60 2.02
N ARG A 198 5.62 -1.81 1.57
CA ARG A 198 5.40 -0.50 0.96
C ARG A 198 6.30 -0.33 -0.25
N VAL A 199 5.89 0.52 -1.17
CA VAL A 199 6.72 0.95 -2.29
C VAL A 199 7.29 2.31 -1.99
N ALA A 200 8.59 2.46 -2.13
CA ALA A 200 9.28 3.75 -2.12
C ALA A 200 9.61 4.17 -3.56
N VAL A 201 9.33 5.42 -3.89
CA VAL A 201 9.63 6.01 -5.20
C VAL A 201 10.11 7.44 -5.04
N ASN A 202 11.03 7.86 -5.90
CA ASN A 202 11.53 9.23 -5.95
C ASN A 202 10.83 9.98 -7.08
N LEU A 203 10.03 10.99 -6.73
CA LEU A 203 9.25 11.82 -7.65
C LEU A 203 10.02 13.12 -7.96
N PRO A 204 10.34 13.41 -9.24
CA PRO A 204 10.93 14.69 -9.61
C PRO A 204 10.09 15.89 -9.19
N GLN A 205 10.73 16.95 -8.69
CA GLN A 205 10.08 18.13 -8.12
C GLN A 205 9.00 18.73 -9.03
N ARG A 206 9.21 18.74 -10.35
CA ARG A 206 8.22 19.28 -11.31
C ARG A 206 6.86 18.63 -11.29
N TYR A 207 6.72 17.44 -10.69
CA TYR A 207 5.47 16.67 -10.60
C TYR A 207 4.86 16.64 -9.18
N ALA A 208 5.42 17.42 -8.25
CA ALA A 208 5.07 17.31 -6.84
C ALA A 208 3.65 17.80 -6.50
N ASP A 209 3.17 18.83 -7.19
CA ASP A 209 1.94 19.52 -6.79
C ASP A 209 0.70 18.63 -6.85
N LEU A 210 0.46 17.98 -8.00
CA LEU A 210 -0.70 17.09 -8.15
C LEU A 210 -0.55 15.81 -7.33
N ALA A 211 0.64 15.20 -7.33
CA ALA A 211 0.90 13.99 -6.56
C ALA A 211 0.67 14.19 -5.05
N ARG A 212 0.95 15.40 -4.54
CA ARG A 212 0.68 15.77 -3.15
C ARG A 212 -0.81 15.89 -2.84
N THR A 213 -1.61 16.29 -3.81
CA THR A 213 -3.06 16.47 -3.66
C THR A 213 -3.81 15.16 -3.84
N GLU A 214 -3.56 14.44 -4.91
CA GLU A 214 -4.28 13.22 -5.27
C GLU A 214 -3.94 12.03 -4.36
N ARG A 215 -2.68 11.92 -3.92
CA ARG A 215 -2.18 10.85 -3.04
C ARG A 215 -2.57 9.45 -3.48
N LYS A 216 -2.63 9.21 -4.79
CA LYS A 216 -2.95 7.93 -5.41
C LYS A 216 -1.85 7.55 -6.38
N ALA A 217 -1.59 6.27 -6.50
CA ALA A 217 -0.70 5.73 -7.52
C ALA A 217 -1.10 4.29 -7.84
N LEU A 218 -0.65 3.81 -8.99
CA LEU A 218 -0.77 2.41 -9.39
C LEU A 218 0.63 1.81 -9.44
N VAL A 219 0.77 0.64 -8.86
CA VAL A 219 2.02 -0.14 -8.88
C VAL A 219 1.87 -1.27 -9.87
N THR A 220 2.73 -1.30 -10.87
CA THR A 220 2.80 -2.40 -11.85
C THR A 220 3.99 -3.26 -11.52
N LEU A 221 3.75 -4.53 -11.25
CA LEU A 221 4.76 -5.54 -10.97
C LEU A 221 5.45 -5.99 -12.27
N THR A 222 6.57 -6.69 -12.14
CA THR A 222 7.33 -7.22 -13.28
C THR A 222 6.57 -8.27 -14.10
N ASP A 223 5.60 -8.96 -13.47
CA ASP A 223 4.71 -9.92 -14.12
C ASP A 223 3.50 -9.29 -14.83
N GLY A 224 3.37 -7.96 -14.78
CA GLY A 224 2.29 -7.18 -15.39
C GLY A 224 1.05 -6.99 -14.50
N ARG A 225 0.99 -7.58 -13.31
CA ARG A 225 -0.09 -7.31 -12.35
C ARG A 225 -0.05 -5.84 -11.91
N VAL A 226 -1.23 -5.25 -11.81
CA VAL A 226 -1.40 -3.86 -11.33
C VAL A 226 -2.05 -3.89 -9.95
N LEU A 227 -1.38 -3.30 -8.99
CA LEU A 227 -1.85 -3.16 -7.62
C LEU A 227 -2.23 -1.71 -7.34
N GLU A 228 -3.38 -1.51 -6.72
CA GLU A 228 -3.73 -0.21 -6.16
C GLU A 228 -2.96 0.01 -4.86
N THR A 229 -2.45 1.22 -4.70
CA THR A 229 -1.77 1.58 -3.45
C THR A 229 -2.78 2.04 -2.41
N GLY A 230 -2.50 1.71 -1.16
CA GLY A 230 -3.18 2.27 0.00
C GLY A 230 -2.70 3.70 0.30
N GLU A 231 -2.53 3.99 1.58
CA GLU A 231 -2.10 5.30 2.05
C GLU A 231 -0.74 5.72 1.45
N MET A 232 -0.70 6.91 0.84
CA MET A 232 0.52 7.52 0.31
C MET A 232 1.05 8.57 1.29
N THR A 233 2.28 8.39 1.73
CA THR A 233 3.04 9.39 2.47
C THR A 233 3.93 10.17 1.52
N PHE A 234 3.74 11.49 1.48
CA PHE A 234 4.59 12.43 0.76
C PHE A 234 5.58 13.07 1.74
N TYR A 235 6.88 12.88 1.51
CA TYR A 235 7.92 13.50 2.33
C TYR A 235 8.09 14.96 1.92
N PRO A 236 7.90 15.95 2.83
CA PRO A 236 7.81 17.36 2.47
C PRO A 236 9.18 18.04 2.25
N TYR A 237 10.23 17.28 2.02
CA TYR A 237 11.55 17.78 1.66
C TYR A 237 12.12 17.03 0.47
N ALA A 238 12.77 17.75 -0.41
CA ALA A 238 13.44 17.19 -1.58
C ALA A 238 14.89 16.82 -1.25
N ASP A 239 15.35 15.74 -1.85
CA ASP A 239 16.77 15.40 -1.85
C ASP A 239 17.52 16.46 -2.70
N PRO A 240 18.51 17.17 -2.12
CA PRO A 240 19.21 18.26 -2.81
C PRO A 240 20.12 17.77 -3.94
N ALA A 241 20.55 16.51 -3.95
CA ALA A 241 21.41 15.95 -4.99
C ALA A 241 20.61 15.54 -6.25
N THR A 242 19.38 15.05 -6.05
CA THR A 242 18.54 14.50 -7.12
C THR A 242 17.34 15.37 -7.48
N HIS A 243 17.03 16.38 -6.67
CA HIS A 243 15.83 17.23 -6.77
C HIS A 243 14.53 16.43 -6.85
N THR A 244 14.44 15.37 -6.03
CA THR A 244 13.29 14.48 -5.97
C THR A 244 12.68 14.48 -4.58
N PHE A 245 11.33 14.34 -4.52
CA PHE A 245 10.61 14.05 -3.28
C PHE A 245 10.43 12.54 -3.13
N ARG A 246 10.61 12.04 -1.92
CA ARG A 246 10.35 10.64 -1.62
C ARG A 246 8.87 10.44 -1.34
N LEU A 247 8.27 9.49 -2.05
CA LEU A 247 6.93 8.98 -1.79
C LEU A 247 7.04 7.57 -1.21
N ARG A 248 6.19 7.26 -0.25
CA ARG A 248 5.99 5.90 0.25
C ARG A 248 4.52 5.55 0.19
N MET A 249 4.21 4.39 -0.35
CA MET A 249 2.86 3.90 -0.55
C MET A 249 2.74 2.52 0.04
N ARG A 250 1.74 2.30 0.90
CA ARG A 250 1.45 0.97 1.43
C ARG A 250 0.90 0.10 0.30
N LEU A 251 1.37 -1.13 0.21
CA LEU A 251 0.75 -2.14 -0.64
C LEU A 251 -0.41 -2.79 0.12
N ASN A 252 -1.56 -2.87 -0.56
CA ASN A 252 -2.72 -3.58 -0.03
C ASN A 252 -2.53 -5.07 -0.35
N GLU A 253 -2.60 -5.91 0.68
CA GLU A 253 -2.58 -7.38 0.57
C GLU A 253 -1.38 -7.94 -0.23
N PRO A 254 -0.18 -7.95 0.31
CA PRO A 254 0.92 -8.68 -0.31
C PRO A 254 0.57 -10.19 -0.35
N ASP A 255 0.57 -10.77 -1.53
CA ASP A 255 0.18 -12.16 -1.78
C ASP A 255 1.29 -13.21 -1.47
N GLY A 256 2.31 -12.80 -0.72
CA GLY A 256 3.47 -13.63 -0.39
C GLY A 256 4.48 -13.78 -1.54
N SER A 257 4.21 -13.23 -2.72
CA SER A 257 5.14 -13.25 -3.87
C SER A 257 6.06 -12.03 -3.92
N LEU A 258 5.84 -11.05 -3.04
CA LEU A 258 6.55 -9.79 -3.02
C LEU A 258 7.60 -9.77 -1.92
N PHE A 259 8.82 -9.42 -2.29
CA PHE A 259 9.94 -9.31 -1.36
C PHE A 259 10.52 -7.89 -1.36
N PRO A 260 10.99 -7.39 -0.20
CA PRO A 260 11.77 -6.16 -0.15
C PRO A 260 12.99 -6.21 -1.08
N GLY A 261 13.28 -5.09 -1.74
CA GLY A 261 14.32 -4.99 -2.76
C GLY A 261 13.84 -5.20 -4.20
N MET A 262 12.62 -5.75 -4.41
CA MET A 262 12.07 -5.89 -5.76
C MET A 262 11.78 -4.54 -6.40
N LEU A 263 12.09 -4.44 -7.70
CA LEU A 263 11.82 -3.29 -8.54
C LEU A 263 10.40 -3.35 -9.08
N VAL A 264 9.69 -2.24 -9.05
CA VAL A 264 8.33 -2.09 -9.57
C VAL A 264 8.19 -0.80 -10.36
N LYS A 265 7.20 -0.72 -11.26
CA LYS A 265 6.85 0.53 -11.94
C LYS A 265 5.69 1.20 -11.21
N VAL A 266 5.86 2.46 -10.86
CA VAL A 266 4.85 3.26 -10.17
C VAL A 266 4.33 4.32 -11.12
N SER A 267 3.02 4.31 -11.37
CA SER A 267 2.33 5.33 -12.17
C SER A 267 1.69 6.33 -11.22
N VAL A 268 2.21 7.55 -11.20
CA VAL A 268 1.73 8.65 -10.35
C VAL A 268 1.01 9.67 -11.21
N PRO A 269 -0.21 10.12 -10.88
CA PRO A 269 -0.88 11.20 -11.57
C PRO A 269 -0.13 12.53 -11.35
N VAL A 270 0.13 13.25 -12.45
CA VAL A 270 0.97 14.47 -12.41
C VAL A 270 0.30 15.69 -13.03
N ALA A 271 -0.70 15.48 -13.85
CA ALA A 271 -1.54 16.54 -14.42
C ALA A 271 -2.94 16.01 -14.72
N SER A 272 -3.90 16.90 -14.78
CA SER A 272 -5.23 16.63 -15.27
C SER A 272 -5.59 17.69 -16.29
N ARG A 273 -6.12 17.27 -17.44
CA ARG A 273 -6.63 18.16 -18.49
C ARG A 273 -7.86 17.59 -19.15
N GLU A 274 -8.65 18.44 -19.74
CA GLU A 274 -9.74 17.99 -20.60
C GLU A 274 -9.20 17.49 -21.95
N ALA A 275 -9.70 16.37 -22.39
CA ALA A 275 -9.37 15.76 -23.68
C ALA A 275 -10.65 15.32 -24.39
N MET A 276 -10.65 15.43 -25.72
CA MET A 276 -11.71 14.89 -26.56
C MET A 276 -11.45 13.43 -26.86
N TRP A 277 -12.47 12.60 -26.75
CA TRP A 277 -12.38 11.16 -26.92
C TRP A 277 -13.33 10.62 -27.96
N ILE A 278 -12.84 9.69 -28.76
CA ILE A 278 -13.61 8.92 -29.71
C ILE A 278 -13.35 7.42 -29.49
N PRO A 279 -14.31 6.53 -29.81
CA PRO A 279 -14.05 5.09 -29.84
C PRO A 279 -12.93 4.74 -30.82
N ALA A 280 -11.99 3.86 -30.42
CA ALA A 280 -10.89 3.46 -31.28
C ALA A 280 -11.34 2.84 -32.60
N GLN A 281 -12.49 2.15 -32.60
CA GLN A 281 -13.10 1.54 -33.79
C GLN A 281 -13.61 2.56 -34.81
N SER A 282 -13.82 3.84 -34.42
CA SER A 282 -14.26 4.91 -35.32
C SER A 282 -13.12 5.45 -36.18
N LEU A 283 -11.85 5.11 -35.83
CA LEU A 283 -10.69 5.58 -36.55
C LEU A 283 -10.44 4.80 -37.84
N ILE A 284 -10.23 5.52 -38.93
CA ILE A 284 -9.80 4.99 -40.20
C ILE A 284 -8.33 5.29 -40.43
N HIS A 285 -7.61 4.26 -40.83
CA HIS A 285 -6.23 4.38 -41.27
C HIS A 285 -6.17 4.21 -42.80
N ARG A 286 -5.72 5.23 -43.50
CA ARG A 286 -5.37 5.14 -44.93
C ARG A 286 -3.92 5.59 -45.11
N SER A 287 -3.03 4.64 -45.27
CA SER A 287 -1.58 4.87 -45.31
C SER A 287 -1.14 5.63 -44.05
N GLU A 288 -0.65 6.85 -44.16
CA GLU A 288 -0.23 7.71 -43.05
C GLU A 288 -1.34 8.62 -42.51
N LEU A 289 -2.51 8.64 -43.17
CA LEU A 289 -3.61 9.51 -42.75
C LEU A 289 -4.52 8.80 -41.76
N ARG A 290 -4.82 9.52 -40.66
CA ARG A 290 -5.81 9.14 -39.67
C ARG A 290 -7.03 10.03 -39.82
N GLY A 291 -8.21 9.44 -39.95
CA GLY A 291 -9.44 10.18 -40.14
C GLY A 291 -10.65 9.49 -39.53
N VAL A 292 -11.74 10.20 -39.43
CA VAL A 292 -13.06 9.72 -39.01
C VAL A 292 -14.10 10.23 -39.98
N PHE A 293 -15.24 9.55 -40.09
CA PHE A 293 -16.38 10.09 -40.79
C PHE A 293 -17.22 10.93 -39.81
N VAL A 294 -17.33 12.23 -40.11
CA VAL A 294 -18.19 13.16 -39.40
C VAL A 294 -19.52 13.25 -40.13
N LEU A 295 -20.62 13.23 -39.42
CA LEU A 295 -21.95 13.42 -40.00
C LEU A 295 -22.25 14.92 -40.13
N ASP A 296 -22.56 15.39 -41.33
CA ASP A 296 -23.02 16.76 -41.57
C ASP A 296 -24.49 16.96 -41.13
N ASP A 297 -25.02 18.17 -41.30
CA ASP A 297 -26.40 18.51 -40.94
C ASP A 297 -27.43 17.68 -41.69
N GLN A 298 -27.07 17.12 -42.83
CA GLN A 298 -27.89 16.24 -43.66
C GLN A 298 -27.68 14.76 -43.33
N GLN A 299 -26.98 14.44 -42.24
CA GLN A 299 -26.59 13.08 -41.80
C GLN A 299 -25.75 12.33 -42.86
N GLN A 300 -25.01 13.03 -43.71
CA GLN A 300 -24.11 12.43 -44.68
C GLN A 300 -22.71 12.30 -44.09
N PRO A 301 -22.08 11.12 -44.20
CA PRO A 301 -20.74 10.88 -43.68
C PRO A 301 -19.68 11.56 -44.55
N ARG A 302 -18.89 12.48 -43.96
CA ARG A 302 -17.74 13.11 -44.63
C ARG A 302 -16.46 12.73 -43.93
N LEU A 303 -15.49 12.21 -44.70
CA LEU A 303 -14.18 11.89 -44.17
C LEU A 303 -13.44 13.18 -43.75
N ARG A 304 -13.04 13.23 -42.49
CA ARG A 304 -12.26 14.35 -41.94
C ARG A 304 -10.98 13.78 -41.36
N GLN A 305 -9.87 14.39 -41.72
CA GLN A 305 -8.58 14.08 -41.14
C GLN A 305 -8.50 14.62 -39.70
N ILE A 306 -7.99 13.80 -38.79
CA ILE A 306 -7.81 14.17 -37.38
C ILE A 306 -6.37 13.89 -36.94
N ARG A 307 -5.97 14.62 -35.91
CA ARG A 307 -4.74 14.36 -35.20
C ARG A 307 -5.05 13.64 -33.89
N THR A 308 -4.50 12.45 -33.70
CA THR A 308 -4.75 11.61 -32.54
C THR A 308 -3.63 11.73 -31.51
N GLY A 309 -3.99 11.60 -30.23
CA GLY A 309 -3.10 11.49 -29.09
C GLY A 309 -2.99 10.07 -28.55
N VAL A 310 -3.13 9.93 -27.23
CA VAL A 310 -3.03 8.64 -26.53
C VAL A 310 -4.27 7.77 -26.72
N GLU A 311 -4.08 6.45 -26.69
CA GLU A 311 -5.15 5.47 -26.65
C GLU A 311 -5.28 4.91 -25.24
N ARG A 312 -6.51 4.85 -24.71
CA ARG A 312 -6.81 4.32 -23.38
C ARG A 312 -8.21 3.72 -23.35
N ASN A 313 -8.34 2.52 -22.81
CA ASN A 313 -9.63 1.81 -22.62
C ASN A 313 -10.49 1.74 -23.89
N GLY A 314 -9.89 1.48 -25.06
CA GLY A 314 -10.59 1.41 -26.34
C GLY A 314 -11.10 2.76 -26.88
N ARG A 315 -10.65 3.88 -26.30
CA ARG A 315 -10.87 5.24 -26.80
C ARG A 315 -9.56 5.88 -27.22
N ILE A 316 -9.62 6.74 -28.21
CA ILE A 316 -8.47 7.51 -28.72
C ILE A 316 -8.73 9.00 -28.47
N GLU A 317 -7.72 9.66 -27.95
CA GLU A 317 -7.71 11.10 -27.80
C GLU A 317 -7.62 11.80 -29.16
N VAL A 318 -8.41 12.86 -29.35
CA VAL A 318 -8.34 13.75 -30.51
C VAL A 318 -7.70 15.06 -30.11
N LEU A 319 -6.54 15.35 -30.71
CA LEU A 319 -5.79 16.58 -30.45
C LEU A 319 -6.24 17.74 -31.34
N ALA A 320 -6.73 17.44 -32.54
CA ALA A 320 -7.24 18.42 -33.49
C ALA A 320 -8.09 17.76 -34.58
N GLY A 321 -9.00 18.55 -35.18
CA GLY A 321 -9.82 18.14 -36.34
C GLY A 321 -11.26 17.80 -36.02
N LEU A 322 -11.67 17.79 -34.73
CA LEU A 322 -13.06 17.66 -34.31
C LEU A 322 -13.41 18.73 -33.27
N ASP A 323 -14.68 19.05 -33.21
CA ASP A 323 -15.27 19.91 -32.20
C ASP A 323 -16.14 19.10 -31.26
N GLU A 324 -16.32 19.61 -30.04
CA GLU A 324 -17.17 18.99 -29.04
C GLU A 324 -18.63 18.96 -29.50
N GLY A 325 -19.27 17.80 -29.32
CA GLY A 325 -20.67 17.60 -29.70
C GLY A 325 -20.87 17.17 -31.15
N GLU A 326 -19.84 17.17 -32.00
CA GLU A 326 -19.92 16.60 -33.36
C GLU A 326 -20.27 15.12 -33.30
N ARG A 327 -20.97 14.66 -34.34
CA ARG A 327 -21.35 13.25 -34.48
C ARG A 327 -20.42 12.55 -35.46
N ILE A 328 -19.86 11.44 -35.05
CA ILE A 328 -18.98 10.62 -35.86
C ILE A 328 -19.56 9.20 -36.04
N VAL A 329 -19.23 8.56 -37.11
CA VAL A 329 -19.62 7.17 -37.37
C VAL A 329 -18.86 6.23 -36.41
N SER A 330 -19.58 5.43 -35.65
CA SER A 330 -18.98 4.54 -34.65
C SER A 330 -18.19 3.38 -35.25
N ASN A 331 -18.65 2.82 -36.38
CA ASN A 331 -17.97 1.75 -37.11
C ASN A 331 -17.91 2.05 -38.62
N PRO A 332 -16.84 2.69 -39.09
CA PRO A 332 -16.70 3.08 -40.50
C PRO A 332 -16.47 1.93 -41.47
N ARG A 333 -16.20 0.71 -40.99
CA ARG A 333 -15.99 -0.48 -41.86
C ARG A 333 -17.21 -0.79 -42.71
N ILE A 334 -18.40 -0.45 -42.23
CA ILE A 334 -19.67 -0.59 -42.97
C ILE A 334 -19.71 0.30 -44.22
N LEU A 335 -19.10 1.49 -44.16
CA LEU A 335 -19.06 2.45 -45.25
C LEU A 335 -17.94 2.15 -46.26
N VAL A 336 -16.85 1.54 -45.84
CA VAL A 336 -15.70 1.22 -46.70
C VAL A 336 -15.95 -0.06 -47.53
N GLY A 337 -16.87 -0.93 -47.09
CA GLY A 337 -17.26 -2.15 -47.79
C GLY A 337 -18.35 -1.95 -48.86
N SER A 338 -19.07 -0.83 -48.87
CA SER A 338 -20.05 -0.48 -49.89
C SER A 338 -19.38 0.37 -50.97
N ASP A 339 -19.30 -0.14 -52.20
CA ASP A 339 -18.62 0.41 -53.40
C ASP A 339 -19.28 1.72 -53.92
N ARG A 340 -19.81 2.60 -53.07
CA ARG A 340 -20.55 3.82 -53.39
C ARG A 340 -20.00 5.08 -52.73
N LEU A 341 -18.72 5.23 -52.67
CA LEU A 341 -18.09 6.53 -52.43
C LEU A 341 -17.60 7.06 -53.80
N THR A 342 -18.51 7.65 -54.58
CA THR A 342 -18.13 8.55 -55.67
C THR A 342 -17.45 9.78 -55.04
N LEU A 343 -16.14 9.81 -55.09
CA LEU A 343 -15.37 11.02 -54.89
C LEU A 343 -15.77 11.97 -56.04
N SER A 344 -16.47 13.06 -55.73
CA SER A 344 -16.51 14.20 -56.66
C SER A 344 -15.14 14.82 -56.64
N GLU A 345 -14.29 14.40 -57.59
CA GLU A 345 -13.11 15.14 -58.01
C GLU A 345 -13.62 16.48 -58.56
N GLY A 346 -13.24 17.54 -57.87
CA GLY A 346 -13.42 18.91 -58.39
C GLY A 346 -12.58 19.05 -59.62
N GLU A 347 -13.27 19.10 -60.77
CA GLU A 347 -12.76 19.43 -62.09
C GLU A 347 -12.24 20.86 -62.05
N THR A 348 -10.91 20.99 -62.08
CA THR A 348 -10.23 22.26 -62.33
C THR A 348 -10.33 22.53 -63.81
N ASP A 349 -11.33 23.34 -64.25
CA ASP A 349 -11.33 23.99 -65.49
C ASP A 349 -10.14 24.95 -65.56
N ARG A 350 -9.25 24.64 -66.49
CA ARG A 350 -8.26 25.58 -67.06
C ARG A 350 -8.84 26.14 -68.34
N GLU A 351 -9.09 27.40 -68.35
CA GLU A 351 -8.85 28.30 -69.46
C GLU A 351 -8.22 29.63 -68.95
#